data_32d32a67f792c138dff47e0095970455
#
_entry.id   32d32a67f792c138dff47e0095970455
#
_cell.length_a   1.000
_cell.length_b   1.000
_cell.length_c   1.000
_cell.angle_alpha   90.00
_cell.angle_beta   90.00
_cell.angle_gamma   90.00
#
_symmetry.space_group_name_H-M   'P 1'
#
loop_
_entity.id
_entity.type
_entity.pdbx_description
1 polymer ?
#
loop_
_entity_poly.entity_id
_entity_poly.type
_entity_poly.pdbx_seq_one_letter_code
_entity_poly.pdbx_strand_id
1 'polypeptide(L)'
;LSDITWRFESNPGNQTGTLQGDPAQFLAKRSGSTAQSFINQTSAKIARNPNTFGSIERNYGVPASILATIWGLETSWGGYLGATSVVDGAVTLSSYCRRHPRFEPHAIAALDMVDSGILSPSTKGGPSGELGHMQFLAGNWLRYRVDGNGDGRADPYNADDALATAANMLRLNGWQPGQPFGEGTHNFNVLSVCNASGNYPGAIVYHAQRAGS
;
A
#
# COMPACT_ATOMS: atom_id res chain seq x y z
N LEU A 1 12.86 8.95 17.98
CA LEU A 1 11.40 9.10 17.81
C LEU A 1 11.10 10.20 16.78
N SER A 2 10.04 10.01 16.00
CA SER A 2 9.63 10.91 14.93
C SER A 2 8.65 11.98 15.41
N ASP A 3 9.05 13.25 15.36
CA ASP A 3 8.13 14.38 15.63
C ASP A 3 6.99 14.45 14.61
N ILE A 4 7.24 14.05 13.37
CA ILE A 4 6.20 14.01 12.31
C ILE A 4 5.13 13.00 12.70
N THR A 5 5.53 11.78 13.08
CA THR A 5 4.62 10.73 13.52
C THR A 5 3.84 11.14 14.78
N TRP A 6 4.54 11.75 15.73
CA TRP A 6 3.91 12.24 16.94
C TRP A 6 2.82 13.29 16.67
N ARG A 7 3.12 14.29 15.85
CA ARG A 7 2.16 15.34 15.47
C ARG A 7 0.97 14.75 14.69
N PHE A 8 1.22 13.78 13.81
CA PHE A 8 0.18 13.09 13.06
C PHE A 8 -0.78 12.34 13.99
N GLU A 9 -0.26 11.55 14.93
CA GLU A 9 -1.05 10.79 15.89
C GLU A 9 -1.77 11.65 16.93
N SER A 10 -1.19 12.78 17.29
CA SER A 10 -1.77 13.71 18.29
C SER A 10 -2.89 14.57 17.71
N ASN A 11 -3.07 14.61 16.39
CA ASN A 11 -4.13 15.39 15.75
C ASN A 11 -5.39 14.54 15.55
N PRO A 12 -6.50 14.81 16.31
CA PRO A 12 -7.75 14.06 16.16
C PRO A 12 -8.34 14.09 14.75
N GLY A 13 -8.12 15.18 14.00
CA GLY A 13 -8.61 15.34 12.63
C GLY A 13 -7.98 14.35 11.65
N ASN A 14 -6.77 13.87 11.91
CA ASN A 14 -6.12 12.86 11.08
C ASN A 14 -6.70 11.45 11.28
N GLN A 15 -7.51 11.25 12.33
CA GLN A 15 -8.01 9.95 12.73
C GLN A 15 -9.45 9.66 12.31
N THR A 16 -10.21 10.67 11.93
CA THR A 16 -11.66 10.53 11.75
C THR A 16 -12.20 11.04 10.41
N GLY A 17 -11.45 11.81 9.65
CA GLY A 17 -12.10 12.68 8.66
C GLY A 17 -11.97 12.29 7.19
N THR A 18 -10.97 11.51 6.83
CA THR A 18 -10.63 11.33 5.40
C THR A 18 -11.33 10.17 4.72
N LEU A 19 -12.02 9.33 5.46
CA LEU A 19 -12.45 8.02 4.99
C LEU A 19 -13.98 7.85 4.91
N GLN A 20 -14.74 8.92 5.11
CA GLN A 20 -16.20 8.92 4.92
C GLN A 20 -16.57 9.71 3.67
N GLY A 21 -17.37 9.13 2.79
CA GLY A 21 -17.92 9.79 1.61
C GLY A 21 -17.85 8.94 0.34
N ASP A 22 -18.27 9.56 -0.76
CA ASP A 22 -18.24 8.99 -2.09
C ASP A 22 -16.81 8.57 -2.49
N PRO A 23 -16.61 7.35 -3.05
CA PRO A 23 -15.33 6.86 -3.55
C PRO A 23 -14.57 7.83 -4.47
N ALA A 24 -15.27 8.56 -5.32
CA ALA A 24 -14.67 9.57 -6.20
C ALA A 24 -14.13 10.78 -5.42
N GLN A 25 -14.85 11.23 -4.38
CA GLN A 25 -14.40 12.33 -3.51
C GLN A 25 -13.25 11.91 -2.59
N PHE A 26 -13.24 10.68 -2.13
CA PHE A 26 -12.13 10.13 -1.35
C PHE A 26 -10.80 10.30 -2.09
N LEU A 27 -10.79 9.95 -3.37
CA LEU A 27 -9.59 10.04 -4.20
C LEU A 27 -9.17 11.49 -4.49
N ALA A 28 -10.11 12.36 -4.80
CA ALA A 28 -9.82 13.76 -5.04
C ALA A 28 -9.14 14.42 -3.83
N LYS A 29 -9.57 14.07 -2.62
CA LYS A 29 -8.97 14.55 -1.36
C LYS A 29 -7.58 13.95 -1.11
N ARG A 30 -7.36 12.68 -1.45
CA ARG A 30 -6.11 11.98 -1.16
C ARG A 30 -5.02 12.26 -2.20
N SER A 31 -5.37 12.29 -3.48
CA SER A 31 -4.41 12.43 -4.59
C SER A 31 -4.23 13.86 -5.07
N GLY A 32 -5.08 14.80 -4.65
CA GLY A 32 -5.08 16.19 -5.15
C GLY A 32 -5.50 16.30 -6.62
N SER A 33 -5.96 15.23 -7.24
CA SER A 33 -6.37 15.17 -8.64
C SER A 33 -7.84 14.82 -8.79
N THR A 34 -8.44 15.14 -9.94
CA THR A 34 -9.80 14.69 -10.23
C THR A 34 -9.83 13.16 -10.41
N ALA A 35 -10.98 12.53 -10.14
CA ALA A 35 -11.16 11.09 -10.34
C ALA A 35 -10.79 10.66 -11.77
N GLN A 36 -11.18 11.44 -12.79
CA GLN A 36 -10.86 11.14 -14.18
C GLN A 36 -9.36 11.22 -14.47
N SER A 37 -8.66 12.23 -13.94
CA SER A 37 -7.21 12.34 -14.08
C SER A 37 -6.49 11.14 -13.44
N PHE A 38 -6.94 10.71 -12.27
CA PHE A 38 -6.39 9.53 -11.60
C PHE A 38 -6.61 8.25 -12.41
N ILE A 39 -7.82 8.03 -12.96
CA ILE A 39 -8.14 6.89 -13.84
C ILE A 39 -7.20 6.89 -15.05
N ASN A 40 -7.06 8.03 -15.74
CA ASN A 40 -6.22 8.13 -16.92
C ASN A 40 -4.74 7.85 -16.60
N GLN A 41 -4.25 8.33 -15.45
CA GLN A 41 -2.88 8.05 -14.99
C GLN A 41 -2.69 6.57 -14.65
N THR A 42 -3.68 5.95 -14.00
CA THR A 42 -3.66 4.50 -13.69
C THR A 42 -3.56 3.69 -14.96
N SER A 43 -4.42 3.95 -15.96
CA SER A 43 -4.39 3.28 -17.27
C SER A 43 -3.04 3.47 -17.97
N ALA A 44 -2.49 4.69 -17.94
CA ALA A 44 -1.19 4.99 -18.54
C ALA A 44 -0.04 4.25 -17.83
N LYS A 45 -0.11 4.07 -16.51
CA LYS A 45 0.90 3.29 -15.77
C LYS A 45 0.84 1.81 -16.10
N ILE A 46 -0.36 1.23 -16.26
CA ILE A 46 -0.52 -0.15 -16.71
C ILE A 46 0.07 -0.32 -18.11
N ALA A 47 -0.29 0.54 -19.03
CA ALA A 47 0.19 0.48 -20.42
C ALA A 47 1.71 0.64 -20.57
N ARG A 48 2.36 1.36 -19.67
CA ARG A 48 3.83 1.55 -19.67
C ARG A 48 4.60 0.41 -19.01
N ASN A 49 3.93 -0.46 -18.25
CA ASN A 49 4.56 -1.57 -17.52
C ASN A 49 3.87 -2.92 -17.83
N PRO A 50 3.67 -3.28 -19.11
CA PRO A 50 2.87 -4.45 -19.49
C PRO A 50 3.49 -5.77 -19.02
N ASN A 51 4.81 -5.85 -18.96
CA ASN A 51 5.52 -7.06 -18.53
C ASN A 51 5.31 -7.31 -17.03
N THR A 52 5.47 -6.28 -16.20
CA THR A 52 5.25 -6.34 -14.76
C THR A 52 3.83 -6.76 -14.44
N PHE A 53 2.83 -6.00 -14.92
CA PHE A 53 1.44 -6.30 -14.62
C PHE A 53 0.98 -7.63 -15.24
N GLY A 54 1.40 -7.95 -16.47
CA GLY A 54 1.07 -9.23 -17.09
C GLY A 54 1.69 -10.43 -16.37
N SER A 55 2.90 -10.31 -15.83
CA SER A 55 3.50 -11.34 -14.97
C SER A 55 2.72 -11.54 -13.68
N ILE A 56 2.36 -10.44 -13.02
CA ILE A 56 1.63 -10.48 -11.76
C ILE A 56 0.23 -11.09 -11.94
N GLU A 57 -0.51 -10.70 -12.98
CA GLU A 57 -1.81 -11.29 -13.28
C GLU A 57 -1.73 -12.80 -13.53
N ARG A 58 -0.73 -13.26 -14.28
CA ARG A 58 -0.54 -14.70 -14.51
C ARG A 58 -0.21 -15.46 -13.24
N ASN A 59 0.64 -14.90 -12.37
CA ASN A 59 1.15 -15.60 -11.19
C ASN A 59 0.18 -15.55 -10.00
N TYR A 60 -0.55 -14.46 -9.83
CA TYR A 60 -1.38 -14.21 -8.65
C TYR A 60 -2.87 -14.08 -8.96
N GLY A 61 -3.24 -13.87 -10.23
CA GLY A 61 -4.62 -13.66 -10.65
C GLY A 61 -5.24 -12.38 -10.13
N VAL A 62 -4.44 -11.37 -9.77
CA VAL A 62 -4.88 -10.06 -9.34
C VAL A 62 -4.81 -9.10 -10.52
N PRO A 63 -5.92 -8.45 -10.91
CA PRO A 63 -5.94 -7.55 -12.06
C PRO A 63 -4.97 -6.38 -11.93
N ALA A 64 -4.31 -6.02 -13.04
CA ALA A 64 -3.43 -4.87 -13.12
C ALA A 64 -4.08 -3.58 -12.61
N SER A 65 -5.37 -3.38 -12.92
CA SER A 65 -6.14 -2.20 -12.51
C SER A 65 -6.28 -2.07 -11.00
N ILE A 66 -6.42 -3.17 -10.26
CA ILE A 66 -6.45 -3.18 -8.79
C ILE A 66 -5.11 -2.70 -8.23
N LEU A 67 -4.01 -3.33 -8.66
CA LEU A 67 -2.68 -3.03 -8.13
C LEU A 67 -2.20 -1.62 -8.51
N ALA A 68 -2.43 -1.20 -9.75
CA ALA A 68 -2.08 0.14 -10.19
C ALA A 68 -2.88 1.23 -9.48
N THR A 69 -4.15 0.95 -9.14
CA THR A 69 -4.98 1.85 -8.33
C THR A 69 -4.43 1.97 -6.91
N ILE A 70 -4.12 0.86 -6.24
CA ILE A 70 -3.52 0.89 -4.89
C ILE A 70 -2.18 1.65 -4.94
N TRP A 71 -1.32 1.37 -5.90
CA TRP A 71 -0.05 2.05 -6.08
C TRP A 71 -0.20 3.58 -6.24
N GLY A 72 -1.21 4.00 -7.01
CA GLY A 72 -1.55 5.41 -7.15
C GLY A 72 -2.02 6.05 -5.85
N LEU A 73 -2.87 5.33 -5.09
CA LEU A 73 -3.37 5.78 -3.80
C LEU A 73 -2.27 5.91 -2.74
N GLU A 74 -1.33 4.97 -2.70
CA GLU A 74 -0.30 4.93 -1.67
C GLU A 74 0.82 5.94 -1.92
N THR A 75 1.32 6.04 -3.15
CA THR A 75 2.55 6.79 -3.43
C THR A 75 2.50 7.63 -4.72
N SER A 76 1.31 7.85 -5.30
CA SER A 76 1.21 8.48 -6.63
C SER A 76 2.10 7.78 -7.67
N TRP A 77 2.01 6.46 -7.70
CA TRP A 77 2.81 5.55 -8.55
C TRP A 77 4.32 5.72 -8.35
N GLY A 78 4.76 5.85 -7.10
CA GLY A 78 6.15 6.01 -6.72
C GLY A 78 6.64 7.46 -6.78
N GLY A 79 5.75 8.42 -7.02
CA GLY A 79 6.09 9.85 -7.03
C GLY A 79 6.45 10.41 -5.65
N TYR A 80 5.97 9.79 -4.59
CA TYR A 80 6.30 10.16 -3.21
C TYR A 80 6.27 8.94 -2.30
N LEU A 81 7.42 8.55 -1.78
CA LEU A 81 7.60 7.36 -0.92
C LEU A 81 7.65 7.68 0.57
N GLY A 82 7.45 8.94 0.93
CA GLY A 82 7.49 9.41 2.31
C GLY A 82 8.79 10.15 2.68
N ALA A 83 8.77 10.84 3.82
CA ALA A 83 9.88 11.66 4.31
C ALA A 83 10.33 11.31 5.75
N THR A 84 9.60 10.41 6.42
CA THR A 84 9.89 10.00 7.79
C THR A 84 10.85 8.82 7.78
N SER A 85 11.81 8.74 8.73
CA SER A 85 12.56 7.50 8.93
C SER A 85 11.59 6.37 9.25
N VAL A 86 11.68 5.25 8.52
CA VAL A 86 10.84 4.07 8.74
C VAL A 86 10.93 3.57 10.17
N VAL A 87 12.16 3.44 10.67
CA VAL A 87 12.42 2.99 12.05
C VAL A 87 11.81 3.95 13.05
N ASP A 88 12.09 5.26 12.90
CA ASP A 88 11.56 6.27 13.83
C ASP A 88 10.02 6.29 13.83
N GLY A 89 9.39 6.17 12.66
CA GLY A 89 7.93 6.10 12.54
C GLY A 89 7.35 4.89 13.28
N ALA A 90 7.86 3.70 12.99
CA ALA A 90 7.41 2.46 13.59
C ALA A 90 7.64 2.43 15.12
N VAL A 91 8.84 2.83 15.59
CA VAL A 91 9.16 2.89 17.02
C VAL A 91 8.33 3.95 17.75
N THR A 92 8.06 5.10 17.12
CA THR A 92 7.20 6.13 17.72
C THR A 92 5.79 5.58 17.94
N LEU A 93 5.20 4.90 16.97
CA LEU A 93 3.86 4.32 17.12
C LEU A 93 3.84 3.16 18.11
N SER A 94 4.88 2.33 18.18
CA SER A 94 4.97 1.27 19.17
C SER A 94 5.11 1.81 20.60
N SER A 95 5.60 3.03 20.79
CA SER A 95 5.67 3.69 22.10
C SER A 95 4.36 4.32 22.55
N TYR A 96 3.38 4.42 21.67
CA TYR A 96 2.05 4.96 22.00
C TYR A 96 1.17 3.88 22.62
N CYS A 97 0.74 4.00 23.86
CA CYS A 97 -0.07 3.00 24.57
C CYS A 97 -1.25 2.47 23.73
N ARG A 98 -1.95 3.36 23.02
CA ARG A 98 -3.08 3.01 22.17
C ARG A 98 -2.69 2.20 20.93
N ARG A 99 -1.47 2.40 20.41
CA ARG A 99 -0.97 1.78 19.18
C ARG A 99 -0.03 0.61 19.44
N HIS A 100 0.53 0.54 20.65
CA HIS A 100 1.56 -0.42 21.03
C HIS A 100 1.28 -1.86 20.58
N PRO A 101 0.15 -2.48 20.91
CA PRO A 101 -0.06 -3.89 20.58
C PRO A 101 -0.03 -4.18 19.08
N ARG A 102 -0.42 -3.19 18.27
CA ARG A 102 -0.44 -3.31 16.82
C ARG A 102 0.92 -3.02 16.18
N PHE A 103 1.65 -2.03 16.69
CA PHE A 103 2.85 -1.52 16.04
C PHE A 103 4.16 -2.08 16.59
N GLU A 104 4.17 -2.69 17.76
CA GLU A 104 5.36 -3.34 18.32
C GLU A 104 5.97 -4.39 17.37
N PRO A 105 5.20 -5.34 16.79
CA PRO A 105 5.76 -6.30 15.84
C PRO A 105 6.36 -5.63 14.58
N HIS A 106 5.78 -4.50 14.16
CA HIS A 106 6.30 -3.77 13.00
C HIS A 106 7.56 -2.97 13.33
N ALA A 107 7.68 -2.44 14.55
CA ALA A 107 8.90 -1.79 15.03
C ALA A 107 10.06 -2.78 15.12
N ILE A 108 9.82 -3.96 15.70
CA ILE A 108 10.80 -5.05 15.76
C ILE A 108 11.22 -5.46 14.35
N ALA A 109 10.26 -5.71 13.46
CA ALA A 109 10.53 -6.07 12.07
C ALA A 109 11.34 -5.00 11.32
N ALA A 110 11.10 -3.71 11.57
CA ALA A 110 11.88 -2.63 10.97
C ALA A 110 13.34 -2.62 11.46
N LEU A 111 13.55 -2.91 12.73
CA LEU A 111 14.90 -3.05 13.30
C LEU A 111 15.62 -4.28 12.74
N ASP A 112 14.94 -5.43 12.64
CA ASP A 112 15.48 -6.65 12.03
C ASP A 112 15.86 -6.43 10.56
N MET A 113 15.07 -5.64 9.82
CA MET A 113 15.39 -5.27 8.44
C MET A 113 16.64 -4.38 8.35
N VAL A 114 16.89 -3.52 9.33
CA VAL A 114 18.14 -2.74 9.40
C VAL A 114 19.32 -3.64 9.75
N ASP A 115 19.17 -4.49 10.74
CA ASP A 115 20.22 -5.40 11.20
C ASP A 115 20.66 -6.39 10.11
N SER A 116 19.69 -6.86 9.30
CA SER A 116 19.93 -7.73 8.14
C SER A 116 20.38 -6.99 6.86
N GLY A 117 20.51 -5.66 6.91
CA GLY A 117 20.95 -4.85 5.77
C GLY A 117 19.92 -4.66 4.66
N ILE A 118 18.66 -5.03 4.90
CA ILE A 118 17.55 -4.78 3.95
C ILE A 118 17.20 -3.29 3.91
N LEU A 119 17.24 -2.63 5.06
CA LEU A 119 17.06 -1.18 5.20
C LEU A 119 18.30 -0.52 5.77
N SER A 120 18.47 0.77 5.46
CA SER A 120 19.36 1.67 6.22
C SER A 120 18.59 2.29 7.39
N PRO A 121 19.22 2.64 8.52
CA PRO A 121 18.59 3.41 9.59
C PRO A 121 17.95 4.72 9.13
N SER A 122 18.48 5.29 8.04
CA SER A 122 18.00 6.54 7.44
C SER A 122 16.94 6.34 6.37
N THR A 123 16.55 5.11 6.05
CA THR A 123 15.56 4.81 5.00
C THR A 123 14.26 5.56 5.27
N LYS A 124 13.76 6.24 4.25
CA LYS A 124 12.55 7.07 4.33
C LYS A 124 11.31 6.31 3.88
N GLY A 125 10.21 6.61 4.54
CA GLY A 125 8.90 6.05 4.25
C GLY A 125 7.77 6.92 4.82
N GLY A 126 6.61 6.34 4.99
CA GLY A 126 5.44 7.02 5.57
C GLY A 126 5.60 7.34 7.06
N PRO A 127 4.70 8.18 7.61
CA PRO A 127 4.81 8.64 9.00
C PRO A 127 4.58 7.54 10.05
N SER A 128 3.98 6.41 9.67
CA SER A 128 3.77 5.25 10.54
C SER A 128 4.85 4.17 10.38
N GLY A 129 5.91 4.45 9.62
CA GLY A 129 6.95 3.48 9.29
C GLY A 129 6.59 2.60 8.09
N GLU A 130 5.74 3.12 7.20
CA GLU A 130 5.37 2.43 5.97
C GLU A 130 6.54 2.46 4.96
N LEU A 131 6.68 1.37 4.18
CA LEU A 131 7.80 1.08 3.30
C LEU A 131 7.41 1.19 1.82
N GLY A 132 8.21 1.94 1.07
CA GLY A 132 8.31 1.88 -0.38
C GLY A 132 7.03 2.14 -1.17
N HIS A 133 6.98 1.57 -2.36
CA HIS A 133 5.93 1.86 -3.36
C HIS A 133 4.49 1.55 -2.93
N MET A 134 4.29 0.52 -2.11
CA MET A 134 2.97 0.06 -1.68
C MET A 134 2.71 0.31 -0.19
N GLN A 135 3.55 1.12 0.46
CA GLN A 135 3.40 1.56 1.85
C GLN A 135 3.13 0.42 2.84
N PHE A 136 3.90 -0.66 2.73
CA PHE A 136 3.82 -1.78 3.67
C PHE A 136 4.37 -1.42 5.04
N LEU A 137 3.72 -1.88 6.10
CA LEU A 137 4.36 -1.97 7.41
C LEU A 137 5.40 -3.10 7.39
N ALA A 138 6.52 -2.93 8.10
CA ALA A 138 7.68 -3.81 8.02
C ALA A 138 7.36 -5.30 8.25
N GLY A 139 6.55 -5.63 9.27
CA GLY A 139 6.14 -7.01 9.53
C GLY A 139 5.31 -7.61 8.38
N ASN A 140 4.45 -6.82 7.74
CA ASN A 140 3.70 -7.26 6.58
C ASN A 140 4.63 -7.46 5.37
N TRP A 141 5.59 -6.56 5.17
CA TRP A 141 6.61 -6.74 4.14
C TRP A 141 7.34 -8.07 4.31
N LEU A 142 7.91 -8.32 5.48
CA LEU A 142 8.65 -9.58 5.75
C LEU A 142 7.78 -10.82 5.54
N ARG A 143 6.48 -10.74 5.85
CA ARG A 143 5.54 -11.86 5.70
C ARG A 143 5.18 -12.18 4.25
N TYR A 144 5.04 -11.14 3.42
CA TYR A 144 4.45 -11.31 2.08
C TYR A 144 5.44 -11.06 0.95
N ARG A 145 6.66 -10.58 1.24
CA ARG A 145 7.65 -10.17 0.23
C ARG A 145 7.94 -11.26 -0.79
N VAL A 146 8.07 -10.83 -2.02
CA VAL A 146 8.51 -11.66 -3.15
C VAL A 146 9.45 -10.83 -4.03
N ASP A 147 10.39 -11.51 -4.67
CA ASP A 147 11.24 -10.98 -5.72
C ASP A 147 10.41 -10.95 -7.01
N GLY A 148 9.90 -9.80 -7.37
CA GLY A 148 9.02 -9.61 -8.52
C GLY A 148 9.76 -9.40 -9.84
N ASN A 149 10.98 -8.87 -9.76
CA ASN A 149 11.84 -8.59 -10.92
C ASN A 149 12.82 -9.74 -11.24
N GLY A 150 13.01 -10.70 -10.31
CA GLY A 150 13.88 -11.86 -10.49
C GLY A 150 15.37 -11.59 -10.27
N ASP A 151 15.74 -10.52 -9.54
CA ASP A 151 17.14 -10.17 -9.29
C ASP A 151 17.74 -10.89 -8.05
N GLY A 152 16.95 -11.73 -7.38
CA GLY A 152 17.33 -12.48 -6.17
C GLY A 152 17.08 -11.73 -4.86
N ARG A 153 16.47 -10.56 -4.89
CA ARG A 153 16.17 -9.74 -3.71
C ARG A 153 14.72 -9.26 -3.77
N ALA A 154 14.09 -9.10 -2.63
CA ALA A 154 12.81 -8.43 -2.51
C ALA A 154 13.03 -7.04 -1.88
N ASP A 155 12.86 -5.98 -2.67
CA ASP A 155 13.08 -4.59 -2.25
C ASP A 155 11.77 -3.80 -2.29
N PRO A 156 11.27 -3.24 -1.16
CA PRO A 156 10.04 -2.46 -1.15
C PRO A 156 10.13 -1.15 -1.96
N TYR A 157 11.35 -0.71 -2.28
CA TYR A 157 11.63 0.48 -3.11
C TYR A 157 11.83 0.15 -4.59
N ASN A 158 11.77 -1.13 -4.96
CA ASN A 158 11.60 -1.59 -6.33
C ASN A 158 10.09 -1.76 -6.63
N ALA A 159 9.60 -1.16 -7.72
CA ALA A 159 8.18 -1.15 -8.03
C ALA A 159 7.65 -2.56 -8.36
N ASP A 160 8.44 -3.38 -9.09
CA ASP A 160 8.04 -4.73 -9.50
C ASP A 160 7.89 -5.65 -8.29
N ASP A 161 8.84 -5.58 -7.33
CA ASP A 161 8.79 -6.34 -6.09
C ASP A 161 7.62 -5.90 -5.20
N ALA A 162 7.42 -4.60 -5.07
CA ALA A 162 6.35 -4.05 -4.23
C ALA A 162 4.97 -4.42 -4.78
N LEU A 163 4.76 -4.32 -6.09
CA LEU A 163 3.50 -4.70 -6.76
C LEU A 163 3.27 -6.22 -6.68
N ALA A 164 4.30 -7.04 -6.93
CA ALA A 164 4.20 -8.49 -6.79
C ALA A 164 3.92 -8.91 -5.35
N THR A 165 4.55 -8.24 -4.37
CA THR A 165 4.30 -8.47 -2.94
C THR A 165 2.86 -8.12 -2.56
N ALA A 166 2.30 -7.03 -3.08
CA ALA A 166 0.90 -6.68 -2.84
C ALA A 166 -0.07 -7.71 -3.44
N ALA A 167 0.21 -8.21 -4.63
CA ALA A 167 -0.57 -9.28 -5.24
C ALA A 167 -0.48 -10.58 -4.43
N ASN A 168 0.73 -10.95 -3.97
CA ASN A 168 0.94 -12.10 -3.10
C ASN A 168 0.17 -11.97 -1.78
N MET A 169 0.18 -10.78 -1.17
CA MET A 169 -0.61 -10.50 0.04
C MET A 169 -2.11 -10.73 -0.20
N LEU A 170 -2.66 -10.17 -1.28
CA LEU A 170 -4.07 -10.39 -1.62
C LEU A 170 -4.36 -11.88 -1.84
N ARG A 171 -3.51 -12.58 -2.59
CA ARG A 171 -3.66 -14.01 -2.87
C ARG A 171 -3.66 -14.86 -1.62
N LEU A 172 -2.72 -14.63 -0.71
CA LEU A 172 -2.61 -15.36 0.57
C LEU A 172 -3.72 -15.00 1.56
N ASN A 173 -4.39 -13.88 1.38
CA ASN A 173 -5.57 -13.49 2.18
C ASN A 173 -6.90 -13.85 1.49
N GLY A 174 -6.87 -14.71 0.49
CA GLY A 174 -8.07 -15.32 -0.07
C GLY A 174 -8.56 -14.73 -1.40
N TRP A 175 -7.77 -13.89 -2.09
CA TRP A 175 -8.12 -13.43 -3.44
C TRP A 175 -8.37 -14.62 -4.37
N GLN A 176 -9.52 -14.61 -5.03
CA GLN A 176 -9.95 -15.63 -5.97
C GLN A 176 -9.75 -15.15 -7.41
N PRO A 177 -8.78 -15.71 -8.16
CA PRO A 177 -8.56 -15.37 -9.56
C PRO A 177 -9.80 -15.55 -10.43
N GLY A 178 -10.03 -14.59 -11.34
CA GLY A 178 -11.17 -14.65 -12.27
C GLY A 178 -12.54 -14.39 -11.65
N GLN A 179 -12.64 -14.27 -10.33
CA GLN A 179 -13.90 -13.92 -9.68
C GLN A 179 -14.09 -12.40 -9.63
N PRO A 180 -15.34 -11.92 -9.61
CA PRO A 180 -15.65 -10.49 -9.53
C PRO A 180 -15.11 -9.88 -8.24
N PHE A 181 -14.79 -8.58 -8.31
CA PHE A 181 -14.28 -7.78 -7.19
C PHE A 181 -15.14 -6.56 -6.86
N GLY A 182 -16.35 -6.48 -7.42
CA GLY A 182 -17.32 -5.44 -7.10
C GLY A 182 -17.83 -5.52 -5.66
N GLU A 183 -18.49 -4.46 -5.20
CA GLU A 183 -19.07 -4.41 -3.87
C GLU A 183 -19.97 -5.63 -3.58
N GLY A 184 -19.88 -6.16 -2.36
CA GLY A 184 -20.59 -7.35 -1.92
C GLY A 184 -19.97 -8.69 -2.34
N THR A 185 -18.88 -8.70 -3.12
CA THR A 185 -18.20 -9.94 -3.51
C THR A 185 -17.13 -10.34 -2.50
N HIS A 186 -16.68 -11.61 -2.61
CA HIS A 186 -15.57 -12.12 -1.78
C HIS A 186 -14.29 -11.30 -1.98
N ASN A 187 -13.89 -11.06 -3.24
CA ASN A 187 -12.67 -10.30 -3.55
C ASN A 187 -12.74 -8.85 -3.07
N PHE A 188 -13.93 -8.23 -3.04
CA PHE A 188 -14.12 -6.91 -2.43
C PHE A 188 -13.71 -6.92 -0.95
N ASN A 189 -14.16 -7.95 -0.21
CA ASN A 189 -13.84 -8.06 1.22
C ASN A 189 -12.34 -8.30 1.45
N VAL A 190 -11.67 -9.04 0.55
CA VAL A 190 -10.22 -9.26 0.61
C VAL A 190 -9.43 -7.95 0.52
N LEU A 191 -9.89 -6.95 -0.22
CA LEU A 191 -9.21 -5.65 -0.32
C LEU A 191 -9.07 -4.93 1.02
N SER A 192 -9.87 -5.28 2.03
CA SER A 192 -9.78 -4.73 3.38
C SER A 192 -8.45 -5.04 4.08
N VAL A 193 -7.66 -6.02 3.61
CA VAL A 193 -6.32 -6.31 4.15
C VAL A 193 -5.32 -5.19 3.84
N CYS A 194 -5.56 -4.41 2.78
CA CYS A 194 -4.72 -3.27 2.43
C CYS A 194 -4.94 -2.10 3.39
N ASN A 195 -6.19 -1.87 3.78
CA ASN A 195 -6.56 -0.84 4.74
C ASN A 195 -7.94 -1.17 5.34
N ALA A 196 -8.02 -1.23 6.67
CA ALA A 196 -9.24 -1.54 7.41
C ALA A 196 -10.32 -0.45 7.37
N SER A 197 -10.09 0.66 6.69
CA SER A 197 -11.08 1.72 6.51
C SER A 197 -12.14 1.29 5.51
N GLY A 198 -13.41 1.36 5.91
CA GLY A 198 -14.55 0.84 5.13
C GLY A 198 -14.70 1.40 3.71
N ASN A 199 -14.18 2.60 3.44
CA ASN A 199 -14.30 3.25 2.12
C ASN A 199 -13.12 2.95 1.19
N TYR A 200 -12.02 2.37 1.70
CA TYR A 200 -10.83 2.10 0.90
C TYR A 200 -11.06 1.03 -0.19
N PRO A 201 -11.68 -0.13 0.11
CA PRO A 201 -12.05 -1.10 -0.92
C PRO A 201 -12.98 -0.51 -2.00
N GLY A 202 -13.97 0.27 -1.62
CA GLY A 202 -14.87 0.95 -2.55
C GLY A 202 -14.14 1.90 -3.49
N ALA A 203 -13.20 2.68 -2.98
CA ALA A 203 -12.38 3.58 -3.78
C ALA A 203 -11.49 2.80 -4.77
N ILE A 204 -10.86 1.71 -4.33
CA ILE A 204 -10.06 0.85 -5.23
C ILE A 204 -10.94 0.33 -6.36
N VAL A 205 -12.08 -0.27 -6.04
CA VAL A 205 -12.98 -0.90 -7.03
C VAL A 205 -13.52 0.12 -8.01
N TYR A 206 -13.99 1.28 -7.52
CA TYR A 206 -14.51 2.35 -8.37
C TYR A 206 -13.52 2.75 -9.48
N HIS A 207 -12.24 2.89 -9.14
CA HIS A 207 -11.21 3.33 -10.07
C HIS A 207 -10.66 2.18 -10.92
N ALA A 208 -10.46 1.02 -10.32
CA ALA A 208 -9.93 -0.15 -11.02
C ALA A 208 -10.85 -0.61 -12.16
N GLN A 209 -12.16 -0.61 -11.94
CA GLN A 209 -13.15 -0.96 -12.98
C GLN A 209 -13.10 0.00 -14.17
N ARG A 210 -12.78 1.27 -13.94
CA ARG A 210 -12.73 2.32 -14.99
C ARG A 210 -11.36 2.43 -15.65
N ALA A 211 -10.30 2.06 -14.96
CA ALA A 211 -8.95 2.08 -15.51
C ALA A 211 -8.63 0.83 -16.35
N GLY A 212 -9.34 -0.26 -16.14
CA GLY A 212 -9.19 -1.53 -16.86
C GLY A 212 -10.13 -1.71 -18.06
N SER A 213 -10.97 -0.71 -18.33
CA SER A 213 -11.93 -0.74 -19.46
C SER A 213 -11.34 -0.14 -20.73
#